data_441e2fd9e8794518f447c1b26f779236
#
_entry.id   441e2fd9e8794518f447c1b26f779236
#
_cell.length_a   1.000
_cell.length_b   1.000
_cell.length_c   1.000
_cell.angle_alpha   90.00
_cell.angle_beta   90.00
_cell.angle_gamma   90.00
#
_symmetry.space_group_name_H-M   'P 1'
#
loop_
_entity.id
_entity.type
_entity.pdbx_description
1 polymer ?
#
loop_
_entity_poly.entity_id
_entity_poly.type
_entity_poly.pdbx_seq_one_letter_code
_entity_poly.pdbx_strand_id
1 'polypeptide(L)'
;MLTDRVLEVGYNLLDKGLVPDAILRPVIRALCRQRLREIDLGSFEANYKAKMEWIEGVRARTQIADLTDKANEQHYEVSTAFMLSCLGPYAKYSCCLYPTGKETLDEAEVLMLESYCEKAQLRDGLEILDLGCGWGSLSLYLAQKYPKSKITGLSNSSTQKTHIDNAAEARGLTNLEIITADVNTHDFHGTRHFDRILSIEMFEHMKNYKLLMAKVASWLRADGTGESLFFVHIFCHKTTPYHFEEGDGWMAQTFFSGGTMPSHDLLLYFQDDLTHIRSWYLSGKHYAQTSEDWLRKQDKHAKAGLAELERDAVAKGLDKEEGRKAFYRFRVFYLAVAEFFALHDGQEWGVGHYLFKRKA
;
A
#
# COMPACT_ATOMS: atom_id res chain seq x y z
N MET A 1 6.66 -28.97 -18.71
CA MET A 1 7.33 -30.06 -17.96
C MET A 1 8.76 -29.73 -17.51
N LEU A 2 9.72 -29.41 -18.40
CA LEU A 2 11.10 -29.07 -17.94
C LEU A 2 11.16 -27.69 -17.27
N THR A 3 10.48 -26.71 -17.85
CA THR A 3 10.35 -25.34 -17.32
C THR A 3 9.68 -25.31 -15.96
N ASP A 4 8.62 -26.09 -15.78
CA ASP A 4 7.85 -26.12 -14.52
C ASP A 4 8.67 -26.70 -13.37
N ARG A 5 9.44 -27.76 -13.65
CA ARG A 5 10.37 -28.35 -12.65
C ARG A 5 11.51 -27.40 -12.27
N VAL A 6 12.04 -26.64 -13.22
CA VAL A 6 13.09 -25.64 -12.94
C VAL A 6 12.55 -24.50 -12.09
N LEU A 7 11.34 -24.03 -12.38
CA LEU A 7 10.66 -23.00 -11.57
C LEU A 7 10.36 -23.53 -10.16
N GLU A 8 9.84 -24.74 -10.01
CA GLU A 8 9.56 -25.36 -8.71
C GLU A 8 10.83 -25.49 -7.86
N VAL A 9 11.93 -25.94 -8.45
CA VAL A 9 13.24 -26.00 -7.76
C VAL A 9 13.69 -24.59 -7.36
N GLY A 10 13.54 -23.60 -8.25
CA GLY A 10 13.86 -22.21 -7.97
C GLY A 10 13.08 -21.66 -6.78
N TYR A 11 11.76 -21.87 -6.74
CA TYR A 11 10.91 -21.42 -5.62
C TYR A 11 11.26 -22.14 -4.31
N ASN A 12 11.58 -23.43 -4.37
CA ASN A 12 12.02 -24.17 -3.18
C ASN A 12 13.35 -23.64 -2.61
N LEU A 13 14.27 -23.21 -3.48
CA LEU A 13 15.52 -22.56 -3.06
C LEU A 13 15.28 -21.16 -2.47
N LEU A 14 14.33 -20.39 -3.02
CA LEU A 14 13.89 -19.09 -2.47
C LEU A 14 13.30 -19.25 -1.07
N ASP A 15 12.38 -20.20 -0.90
CA ASP A 15 11.70 -20.48 0.38
C ASP A 15 12.68 -20.95 1.47
N LYS A 16 13.85 -21.45 1.08
CA LYS A 16 14.94 -21.85 1.99
C LYS A 16 16.01 -20.76 2.20
N GLY A 17 15.90 -19.62 1.51
CA GLY A 17 16.91 -18.55 1.58
C GLY A 17 18.26 -18.93 0.98
N LEU A 18 18.29 -19.87 0.03
CA LEU A 18 19.52 -20.41 -0.55
C LEU A 18 19.96 -19.68 -1.82
N VAL A 19 19.16 -18.72 -2.31
CA VAL A 19 19.52 -17.94 -3.50
C VAL A 19 20.16 -16.61 -3.08
N PRO A 20 21.43 -16.36 -3.42
CA PRO A 20 22.10 -15.10 -3.05
C PRO A 20 21.50 -13.88 -3.74
N ASP A 21 21.53 -12.72 -3.07
CA ASP A 21 21.05 -11.44 -3.61
C ASP A 21 21.73 -11.06 -4.94
N ALA A 22 23.00 -11.41 -5.11
CA ALA A 22 23.74 -11.21 -6.36
C ALA A 22 23.12 -11.92 -7.58
N ILE A 23 22.32 -12.98 -7.36
CA ILE A 23 21.56 -13.68 -8.38
C ILE A 23 20.13 -13.14 -8.44
N LEU A 24 19.48 -12.91 -7.29
CA LEU A 24 18.09 -12.46 -7.21
C LEU A 24 17.89 -11.10 -7.87
N ARG A 25 18.72 -10.10 -7.53
CA ARG A 25 18.57 -8.74 -8.05
C ARG A 25 18.61 -8.64 -9.58
N PRO A 26 19.59 -9.25 -10.30
CA PRO A 26 19.57 -9.26 -11.78
C PRO A 26 18.34 -9.97 -12.37
N VAL A 27 17.87 -11.07 -11.76
CA VAL A 27 16.68 -11.81 -12.22
C VAL A 27 15.43 -10.92 -12.05
N ILE A 28 15.25 -10.29 -10.88
CA ILE A 28 14.14 -9.38 -10.63
C ILE A 28 14.12 -8.24 -11.65
N ARG A 29 15.29 -7.59 -11.90
CA ARG A 29 15.39 -6.54 -12.92
C ARG A 29 15.06 -7.04 -14.34
N ALA A 30 15.41 -8.29 -14.66
CA ALA A 30 15.04 -8.88 -15.94
C ALA A 30 13.53 -9.09 -16.08
N LEU A 31 12.86 -9.57 -15.02
CA LEU A 31 11.40 -9.70 -14.95
C LEU A 31 10.70 -8.33 -15.04
N CYS A 32 11.21 -7.31 -14.36
CA CYS A 32 10.69 -5.94 -14.48
C CYS A 32 10.78 -5.41 -15.92
N ARG A 33 11.92 -5.64 -16.60
CA ARG A 33 12.06 -5.26 -18.02
C ARG A 33 11.16 -6.08 -18.95
N GLN A 34 10.90 -7.33 -18.60
CA GLN A 34 9.94 -8.16 -19.33
C GLN A 34 8.54 -7.55 -19.19
N ARG A 35 8.10 -7.19 -17.97
CA ARG A 35 6.81 -6.52 -17.74
C ARG A 35 6.69 -5.24 -18.56
N LEU A 36 7.73 -4.41 -18.61
CA LEU A 36 7.70 -3.19 -19.43
C LEU A 36 7.48 -3.49 -20.93
N ARG A 37 8.07 -4.57 -21.46
CA ARG A 37 7.82 -4.98 -22.85
C ARG A 37 6.41 -5.52 -23.08
N GLU A 38 5.82 -6.16 -22.08
CA GLU A 38 4.44 -6.71 -22.16
C GLU A 38 3.38 -5.62 -22.16
N ILE A 39 3.61 -4.53 -21.43
CA ILE A 39 2.67 -3.41 -21.33
C ILE A 39 2.88 -2.32 -22.40
N ASP A 40 3.93 -2.43 -23.21
CA ASP A 40 4.20 -1.50 -24.31
C ASP A 40 3.75 -2.13 -25.65
N LEU A 41 2.73 -1.53 -26.25
CA LEU A 41 2.15 -1.96 -27.53
C LEU A 41 2.81 -1.28 -28.73
N GLY A 42 3.99 -0.66 -28.53
CA GLY A 42 4.86 -0.15 -29.59
C GLY A 42 4.49 1.23 -30.14
N SER A 43 3.38 1.84 -29.72
CA SER A 43 3.06 3.21 -30.06
C SER A 43 2.22 3.89 -28.98
N PHE A 44 2.31 5.23 -28.89
CA PHE A 44 1.48 6.01 -27.96
C PHE A 44 -0.02 5.80 -28.22
N GLU A 45 -0.45 5.78 -29.49
CA GLU A 45 -1.85 5.57 -29.84
C GLU A 45 -2.37 4.22 -29.40
N ALA A 46 -1.61 3.13 -29.62
CA ALA A 46 -1.99 1.79 -29.18
C ALA A 46 -2.06 1.68 -27.66
N ASN A 47 -1.06 2.21 -26.95
CA ASN A 47 -1.00 2.24 -25.50
C ASN A 47 -2.16 3.07 -24.89
N TYR A 48 -2.49 4.21 -25.50
CA TYR A 48 -3.59 5.06 -25.06
C TYR A 48 -4.94 4.36 -25.27
N LYS A 49 -5.15 3.74 -26.44
CA LYS A 49 -6.37 2.98 -26.72
C LYS A 49 -6.58 1.84 -25.71
N ALA A 50 -5.56 1.05 -25.49
CA ALA A 50 -5.61 -0.05 -24.50
C ALA A 50 -5.87 0.47 -23.07
N LYS A 51 -5.27 1.59 -22.68
CA LYS A 51 -5.56 2.25 -21.40
C LYS A 51 -7.02 2.65 -21.27
N MET A 52 -7.61 3.25 -22.31
CA MET A 52 -9.01 3.65 -22.28
C MET A 52 -9.96 2.45 -22.22
N GLU A 53 -9.68 1.38 -22.97
CA GLU A 53 -10.42 0.12 -22.89
C GLU A 53 -10.33 -0.49 -21.48
N TRP A 54 -9.16 -0.47 -20.87
CA TRP A 54 -8.93 -0.92 -19.50
C TRP A 54 -9.75 -0.09 -18.48
N ILE A 55 -9.79 1.24 -18.63
CA ILE A 55 -10.56 2.15 -17.77
C ILE A 55 -12.05 1.85 -17.86
N GLU A 56 -12.58 1.63 -19.06
CA GLU A 56 -13.99 1.26 -19.25
C GLU A 56 -14.30 -0.10 -18.63
N GLY A 57 -13.38 -1.06 -18.72
CA GLY A 57 -13.49 -2.34 -18.03
C GLY A 57 -13.57 -2.18 -16.49
N VAL A 58 -12.78 -1.30 -15.91
CA VAL A 58 -12.82 -0.96 -14.48
C VAL A 58 -14.14 -0.29 -14.09
N ARG A 59 -14.65 0.63 -14.92
CA ARG A 59 -15.97 1.29 -14.71
C ARG A 59 -17.13 0.32 -14.70
N ALA A 60 -17.05 -0.74 -15.49
CA ALA A 60 -18.10 -1.75 -15.62
C ALA A 60 -18.16 -2.75 -14.45
N ARG A 61 -17.16 -2.78 -13.56
CA ARG A 61 -17.17 -3.68 -12.41
C ARG A 61 -18.27 -3.29 -11.40
N THR A 62 -18.81 -4.29 -10.70
CA THR A 62 -19.93 -4.11 -9.77
C THR A 62 -19.49 -4.01 -8.30
N GLN A 63 -18.24 -4.39 -8.00
CA GLN A 63 -17.68 -4.34 -6.64
C GLN A 63 -16.50 -3.37 -6.57
N ILE A 64 -16.33 -2.72 -5.43
CA ILE A 64 -15.23 -1.78 -5.16
C ILE A 64 -13.91 -2.55 -5.07
N ALA A 65 -13.89 -3.69 -4.38
CA ALA A 65 -12.72 -4.52 -4.19
C ALA A 65 -13.08 -6.00 -4.35
N ASP A 66 -12.16 -6.76 -4.94
CA ASP A 66 -12.19 -8.21 -4.99
C ASP A 66 -11.18 -8.75 -3.96
N LEU A 67 -11.41 -9.96 -3.44
CA LEU A 67 -10.43 -10.70 -2.62
C LEU A 67 -9.89 -9.92 -1.39
N THR A 68 -10.74 -9.14 -0.72
CA THR A 68 -10.35 -8.38 0.50
C THR A 68 -9.75 -9.28 1.57
N ASP A 69 -10.25 -10.52 1.72
CA ASP A 69 -9.73 -11.50 2.66
C ASP A 69 -8.33 -12.01 2.26
N LYS A 70 -8.08 -12.22 0.96
CA LYS A 70 -6.76 -12.65 0.46
C LYS A 70 -5.67 -11.59 0.67
N ALA A 71 -5.99 -10.31 0.49
CA ALA A 71 -5.05 -9.23 0.78
C ALA A 71 -4.67 -9.19 2.26
N ASN A 72 -5.64 -9.48 3.16
CA ASN A 72 -5.38 -9.63 4.58
C ASN A 72 -4.46 -10.80 4.88
N GLU A 73 -4.74 -11.99 4.34
CA GLU A 73 -3.91 -13.18 4.53
C GLU A 73 -2.47 -12.96 4.07
N GLN A 74 -2.27 -12.31 2.93
CA GLN A 74 -0.94 -12.12 2.33
C GLN A 74 -0.07 -11.08 3.05
N HIS A 75 -0.67 -10.00 3.55
CA HIS A 75 0.07 -8.87 4.10
C HIS A 75 -0.07 -8.69 5.61
N TYR A 76 -1.17 -9.17 6.21
CA TYR A 76 -1.54 -8.76 7.58
C TYR A 76 -1.75 -9.92 8.55
N GLU A 77 -1.87 -11.16 8.09
CA GLU A 77 -1.94 -12.35 8.96
C GLU A 77 -0.58 -12.92 9.38
N VAL A 78 0.49 -12.16 9.17
CA VAL A 78 1.81 -12.47 9.71
C VAL A 78 1.92 -11.96 11.14
N SER A 79 2.80 -12.55 11.94
CA SER A 79 3.07 -12.07 13.30
C SER A 79 3.33 -10.55 13.31
N THR A 80 2.50 -9.83 14.08
CA THR A 80 2.64 -8.37 14.30
C THR A 80 4.05 -8.02 14.78
N ALA A 81 4.63 -8.82 15.68
CA ALA A 81 5.97 -8.60 16.20
C ALA A 81 7.03 -8.67 15.11
N PHE A 82 6.90 -9.62 14.17
CA PHE A 82 7.79 -9.71 13.02
C PHE A 82 7.66 -8.47 12.12
N MET A 83 6.44 -8.10 11.72
CA MET A 83 6.21 -6.95 10.86
C MET A 83 6.80 -5.67 11.45
N LEU A 84 6.49 -5.38 12.72
CA LEU A 84 7.00 -4.19 13.40
C LEU A 84 8.52 -4.18 13.54
N SER A 85 9.17 -5.35 13.62
CA SER A 85 10.64 -5.45 13.67
C SER A 85 11.31 -5.00 12.36
N CYS A 86 10.60 -5.05 11.24
CA CYS A 86 11.08 -4.62 9.93
C CYS A 86 10.81 -3.14 9.64
N LEU A 87 9.82 -2.52 10.30
CA LEU A 87 9.39 -1.14 10.07
C LEU A 87 10.11 -0.15 11.00
N GLY A 88 9.95 1.13 10.75
CA GLY A 88 10.40 2.19 11.64
C GLY A 88 9.44 2.40 12.83
N PRO A 89 9.66 3.41 13.67
CA PRO A 89 8.93 3.62 14.93
C PRO A 89 7.46 4.00 14.72
N TYR A 90 7.10 4.47 13.54
CA TYR A 90 5.72 4.78 13.19
C TYR A 90 4.99 3.61 12.51
N ALA A 91 5.65 2.44 12.37
CA ALA A 91 5.08 1.25 11.73
C ALA A 91 4.51 1.51 10.32
N LYS A 92 5.20 2.36 9.55
CA LYS A 92 4.76 2.77 8.22
C LYS A 92 5.08 1.69 7.17
N TYR A 93 4.08 0.88 6.84
CA TYR A 93 4.18 -0.16 5.81
C TYR A 93 3.71 0.38 4.46
N SER A 94 4.34 1.47 4.02
CA SER A 94 4.13 2.16 2.74
C SER A 94 5.33 3.05 2.43
N CYS A 95 5.45 3.58 1.21
CA CYS A 95 6.58 4.40 0.78
C CYS A 95 6.88 5.56 1.76
N CYS A 96 8.14 5.73 2.14
CA CYS A 96 8.67 6.83 2.93
C CYS A 96 9.31 7.90 2.05
N LEU A 97 9.70 9.05 2.59
CA LEU A 97 10.22 10.19 1.83
C LEU A 97 11.70 10.44 2.16
N TYR A 98 12.55 10.35 1.15
CA TYR A 98 14.00 10.54 1.24
C TYR A 98 14.45 11.69 0.33
N PRO A 99 14.24 12.96 0.71
CA PRO A 99 14.53 14.11 -0.17
C PRO A 99 16.00 14.21 -0.59
N THR A 100 16.92 13.81 0.27
CA THR A 100 18.37 13.83 -0.01
C THR A 100 18.95 12.45 -0.28
N GLY A 101 18.20 11.37 0.01
CA GLY A 101 18.66 9.97 -0.06
C GLY A 101 19.61 9.58 1.07
N LYS A 102 19.74 10.41 2.12
CA LYS A 102 20.60 10.18 3.28
C LYS A 102 19.84 10.02 4.59
N GLU A 103 18.54 10.21 4.54
CA GLU A 103 17.66 10.08 5.69
C GLU A 103 17.68 8.63 6.21
N THR A 104 17.57 8.48 7.51
CA THR A 104 17.24 7.20 8.14
C THR A 104 15.78 6.85 7.87
N LEU A 105 15.40 5.57 8.00
CA LEU A 105 14.01 5.15 7.89
C LEU A 105 13.09 5.94 8.84
N ASP A 106 13.53 6.15 10.07
CA ASP A 106 12.78 6.87 11.09
C ASP A 106 12.49 8.32 10.69
N GLU A 107 13.47 9.01 10.13
CA GLU A 107 13.32 10.36 9.59
C GLU A 107 12.42 10.35 8.34
N ALA A 108 12.59 9.38 7.45
CA ALA A 108 11.84 9.27 6.22
C ALA A 108 10.34 8.96 6.45
N GLU A 109 10.01 8.17 7.49
CA GLU A 109 8.62 7.97 7.93
C GLU A 109 7.98 9.30 8.32
N VAL A 110 8.65 10.08 9.18
CA VAL A 110 8.15 11.38 9.65
C VAL A 110 8.01 12.38 8.50
N LEU A 111 9.00 12.47 7.63
CA LEU A 111 8.96 13.36 6.47
C LEU A 111 7.78 13.07 5.54
N MET A 112 7.47 11.79 5.34
CA MET A 112 6.30 11.42 4.54
C MET A 112 4.99 11.76 5.23
N LEU A 113 4.86 11.49 6.53
CA LEU A 113 3.68 11.83 7.34
C LEU A 113 3.43 13.35 7.36
N GLU A 114 4.50 14.15 7.51
CA GLU A 114 4.43 15.62 7.41
C GLU A 114 3.99 16.07 6.02
N SER A 115 4.52 15.45 4.96
CA SER A 115 4.11 15.72 3.58
C SER A 115 2.61 15.49 3.36
N TYR A 116 2.02 14.47 4.02
CA TYR A 116 0.56 14.26 3.97
C TYR A 116 -0.19 15.38 4.68
N CYS A 117 0.29 15.78 5.88
CA CYS A 117 -0.32 16.88 6.63
C CYS A 117 -0.36 18.17 5.81
N GLU A 118 0.75 18.51 5.15
CA GLU A 118 0.85 19.69 4.29
C GLU A 118 -0.08 19.59 3.08
N LYS A 119 0.03 18.50 2.30
CA LYS A 119 -0.70 18.31 1.04
C LYS A 119 -2.20 18.19 1.23
N ALA A 120 -2.65 17.49 2.29
CA ALA A 120 -4.06 17.37 2.66
C ALA A 120 -4.57 18.59 3.44
N GLN A 121 -3.72 19.60 3.71
CA GLN A 121 -4.05 20.83 4.43
C GLN A 121 -4.65 20.54 5.80
N LEU A 122 -3.99 19.65 6.57
CA LEU A 122 -4.46 19.27 7.89
C LEU A 122 -4.20 20.39 8.91
N ARG A 123 -5.15 20.55 9.82
CA ARG A 123 -5.07 21.45 10.99
C ARG A 123 -5.76 20.79 12.17
N ASP A 124 -5.49 21.29 13.37
CA ASP A 124 -6.16 20.79 14.56
C ASP A 124 -7.65 21.15 14.59
N GLY A 125 -8.47 20.27 15.17
CA GLY A 125 -9.92 20.45 15.29
C GLY A 125 -10.75 19.89 14.13
N LEU A 126 -10.16 19.12 13.21
CA LEU A 126 -10.86 18.47 12.10
C LEU A 126 -11.38 17.07 12.46
N GLU A 127 -12.45 16.65 11.80
CA GLU A 127 -12.90 15.24 11.69
C GLU A 127 -12.15 14.59 10.52
N ILE A 128 -11.27 13.62 10.80
CA ILE A 128 -10.37 13.00 9.80
C ILE A 128 -10.63 11.51 9.72
N LEU A 129 -10.77 10.99 8.49
CA LEU A 129 -10.81 9.56 8.20
C LEU A 129 -9.48 9.12 7.56
N ASP A 130 -8.84 8.13 8.16
CA ASP A 130 -7.73 7.35 7.59
C ASP A 130 -8.32 6.07 6.97
N LEU A 131 -8.54 6.09 5.67
CA LEU A 131 -9.20 5.03 4.91
C LEU A 131 -8.18 3.98 4.47
N GLY A 132 -8.20 2.83 5.14
CA GLY A 132 -7.19 1.80 5.01
C GLY A 132 -5.99 2.05 5.93
N CYS A 133 -6.25 2.22 7.23
CA CYS A 133 -5.26 2.73 8.19
C CYS A 133 -4.07 1.79 8.48
N GLY A 134 -4.10 0.53 8.00
CA GLY A 134 -3.03 -0.44 8.16
C GLY A 134 -2.60 -0.60 9.63
N TRP A 135 -1.31 -0.53 9.92
CA TRP A 135 -0.76 -0.60 11.29
C TRP A 135 -0.91 0.70 12.09
N GLY A 136 -1.69 1.67 11.59
CA GLY A 136 -2.02 2.90 12.30
C GLY A 136 -0.94 3.98 12.21
N SER A 137 -0.01 3.87 11.29
CA SER A 137 1.07 4.84 11.12
C SER A 137 0.55 6.28 11.05
N LEU A 138 -0.37 6.54 10.12
CA LEU A 138 -0.97 7.86 9.96
C LEU A 138 -1.93 8.17 11.11
N SER A 139 -2.82 7.26 11.47
CA SER A 139 -3.84 7.46 12.50
C SER A 139 -3.24 7.86 13.85
N LEU A 140 -2.24 7.12 14.34
CA LEU A 140 -1.54 7.41 15.61
C LEU A 140 -0.76 8.72 15.54
N TYR A 141 -0.09 8.98 14.41
CA TYR A 141 0.64 10.22 14.19
C TYR A 141 -0.29 11.44 14.25
N LEU A 142 -1.41 11.40 13.54
CA LEU A 142 -2.38 12.49 13.52
C LEU A 142 -3.04 12.70 14.88
N ALA A 143 -3.41 11.63 15.59
CA ALA A 143 -4.01 11.73 16.90
C ALA A 143 -3.09 12.43 17.92
N GLN A 144 -1.78 12.15 17.83
CA GLN A 144 -0.78 12.81 18.68
C GLN A 144 -0.53 14.27 18.25
N LYS A 145 -0.45 14.54 16.95
CA LYS A 145 -0.13 15.86 16.40
C LYS A 145 -1.28 16.85 16.52
N TYR A 146 -2.51 16.37 16.40
CA TYR A 146 -3.74 17.17 16.38
C TYR A 146 -4.70 16.73 17.49
N PRO A 147 -4.44 17.12 18.75
CA PRO A 147 -5.16 16.59 19.91
C PRO A 147 -6.63 17.01 20.00
N LYS A 148 -7.05 18.06 19.29
CA LYS A 148 -8.46 18.51 19.21
C LYS A 148 -9.20 17.91 18.02
N SER A 149 -8.49 17.29 17.08
CA SER A 149 -9.09 16.57 15.96
C SER A 149 -9.65 15.22 16.39
N LYS A 150 -10.66 14.73 15.70
CA LYS A 150 -11.16 13.37 15.86
C LYS A 150 -10.67 12.54 14.69
N ILE A 151 -9.90 11.52 14.98
CA ILE A 151 -9.32 10.61 14.00
C ILE A 151 -10.11 9.32 14.00
N THR A 152 -10.57 8.91 12.81
CA THR A 152 -11.19 7.60 12.59
C THR A 152 -10.30 6.83 11.63
N GLY A 153 -9.85 5.66 12.04
CA GLY A 153 -9.17 4.70 11.14
C GLY A 153 -10.14 3.61 10.71
N LEU A 154 -10.17 3.28 9.42
CA LEU A 154 -10.91 2.14 8.88
C LEU A 154 -9.91 1.09 8.38
N SER A 155 -10.03 -0.13 8.88
CA SER A 155 -9.25 -1.31 8.43
C SER A 155 -10.16 -2.52 8.33
N ASN A 156 -9.85 -3.47 7.47
CA ASN A 156 -10.53 -4.77 7.42
C ASN A 156 -9.86 -5.83 8.33
N SER A 157 -8.82 -5.47 9.09
CA SER A 157 -8.06 -6.37 9.96
C SER A 157 -8.30 -6.07 11.44
N SER A 158 -8.86 -7.04 12.18
CA SER A 158 -9.01 -6.97 13.64
C SER A 158 -7.66 -6.99 14.38
N THR A 159 -6.65 -7.66 13.82
CA THR A 159 -5.30 -7.69 14.37
C THR A 159 -4.66 -6.30 14.34
N GLN A 160 -4.82 -5.58 13.22
CA GLN A 160 -4.36 -4.19 13.11
C GLN A 160 -5.09 -3.27 14.09
N LYS A 161 -6.42 -3.41 14.21
CA LYS A 161 -7.18 -2.65 15.21
C LYS A 161 -6.65 -2.87 16.62
N THR A 162 -6.47 -4.13 17.03
CA THR A 162 -5.95 -4.46 18.37
C THR A 162 -4.58 -3.81 18.63
N HIS A 163 -3.70 -3.84 17.62
CA HIS A 163 -2.39 -3.19 17.73
C HIS A 163 -2.52 -1.68 17.91
N ILE A 164 -3.37 -1.03 17.11
CA ILE A 164 -3.53 0.44 17.15
C ILE A 164 -4.18 0.87 18.45
N ASP A 165 -5.23 0.18 18.92
CA ASP A 165 -5.92 0.49 20.17
C ASP A 165 -4.94 0.40 21.36
N ASN A 166 -4.13 -0.66 21.45
CA ASN A 166 -3.09 -0.80 22.48
C ASN A 166 -2.03 0.30 22.40
N ALA A 167 -1.60 0.68 21.19
CA ALA A 167 -0.63 1.75 20.99
C ALA A 167 -1.20 3.12 21.35
N ALA A 168 -2.49 3.37 21.07
CA ALA A 168 -3.19 4.60 21.44
C ALA A 168 -3.33 4.70 22.97
N GLU A 169 -3.75 3.62 23.64
CA GLU A 169 -3.85 3.55 25.09
C GLU A 169 -2.49 3.83 25.77
N ALA A 170 -1.43 3.16 25.31
CA ALA A 170 -0.08 3.34 25.84
C ALA A 170 0.46 4.77 25.69
N ARG A 171 -0.05 5.53 24.69
CA ARG A 171 0.29 6.95 24.44
C ARG A 171 -0.70 7.92 25.03
N GLY A 172 -1.76 7.46 25.71
CA GLY A 172 -2.82 8.30 26.27
C GLY A 172 -3.64 9.06 25.22
N LEU A 173 -3.77 8.53 24.01
CA LEU A 173 -4.54 9.14 22.91
C LEU A 173 -6.02 8.80 23.08
N THR A 174 -6.88 9.82 23.25
CA THR A 174 -8.33 9.66 23.47
C THR A 174 -9.17 10.13 22.28
N ASN A 175 -8.52 10.64 21.23
CA ASN A 175 -9.14 11.23 20.06
C ASN A 175 -9.04 10.35 18.80
N LEU A 176 -8.76 9.04 18.99
CA LEU A 176 -8.63 8.04 17.93
C LEU A 176 -9.65 6.92 18.13
N GLU A 177 -10.33 6.55 17.06
CA GLU A 177 -11.24 5.39 16.98
C GLU A 177 -10.88 4.54 15.78
N ILE A 178 -10.77 3.21 15.94
CA ILE A 178 -10.55 2.28 14.85
C ILE A 178 -11.79 1.44 14.60
N ILE A 179 -12.25 1.41 13.36
CA ILE A 179 -13.38 0.62 12.88
C ILE A 179 -12.83 -0.53 12.03
N THR A 180 -13.21 -1.78 12.38
CA THR A 180 -12.93 -2.93 11.52
C THR A 180 -14.12 -3.19 10.63
N ALA A 181 -13.96 -2.95 9.32
CA ALA A 181 -15.03 -3.14 8.33
C ALA A 181 -14.49 -3.28 6.90
N ASP A 182 -15.27 -3.97 6.05
CA ASP A 182 -15.02 -4.05 4.61
C ASP A 182 -15.57 -2.81 3.90
N VAL A 183 -14.72 -2.14 3.13
CA VAL A 183 -15.09 -0.96 2.34
C VAL A 183 -16.18 -1.22 1.31
N ASN A 184 -16.37 -2.47 0.86
CA ASN A 184 -17.47 -2.84 -0.05
C ASN A 184 -18.84 -2.60 0.59
N THR A 185 -19.00 -3.01 1.85
CA THR A 185 -20.29 -3.05 2.55
C THR A 185 -20.45 -1.94 3.58
N HIS A 186 -19.35 -1.46 4.16
CA HIS A 186 -19.42 -0.42 5.19
C HIS A 186 -19.89 0.91 4.62
N ASP A 187 -20.78 1.58 5.35
CA ASP A 187 -21.18 2.94 5.08
C ASP A 187 -21.46 3.67 6.42
N PHE A 188 -21.17 4.95 6.46
CA PHE A 188 -21.52 5.81 7.60
C PHE A 188 -22.99 6.28 7.57
N HIS A 189 -23.74 5.95 6.53
CA HIS A 189 -25.19 6.21 6.37
C HIS A 189 -25.60 7.66 6.68
N GLY A 190 -24.74 8.62 6.32
CA GLY A 190 -24.99 10.05 6.59
C GLY A 190 -24.89 10.45 8.08
N THR A 191 -24.53 9.54 8.98
CA THR A 191 -24.40 9.84 10.42
C THR A 191 -23.06 10.47 10.76
N ARG A 192 -22.05 10.29 9.92
CA ARG A 192 -20.69 10.84 10.08
C ARG A 192 -20.21 11.44 8.78
N HIS A 193 -19.61 12.62 8.87
CA HIS A 193 -18.97 13.31 7.75
C HIS A 193 -17.59 13.81 8.18
N PHE A 194 -16.66 13.78 7.24
CA PHE A 194 -15.27 14.11 7.49
C PHE A 194 -14.86 15.38 6.74
N ASP A 195 -14.06 16.21 7.41
CA ASP A 195 -13.44 17.38 6.80
C ASP A 195 -12.27 16.96 5.91
N ARG A 196 -11.62 15.86 6.28
CA ARG A 196 -10.50 15.26 5.54
C ARG A 196 -10.65 13.75 5.49
N ILE A 197 -10.43 13.19 4.32
CA ILE A 197 -10.24 11.75 4.14
C ILE A 197 -8.86 11.55 3.53
N LEU A 198 -8.06 10.65 4.10
CA LEU A 198 -6.77 10.26 3.54
C LEU A 198 -6.78 8.76 3.28
N SER A 199 -6.17 8.34 2.17
CA SER A 199 -5.97 6.92 1.88
C SER A 199 -4.55 6.69 1.39
N ILE A 200 -3.82 5.82 2.08
CA ILE A 200 -2.40 5.58 1.86
C ILE A 200 -2.20 4.11 1.49
N GLU A 201 -1.81 3.86 0.24
CA GLU A 201 -1.54 2.52 -0.31
C GLU A 201 -2.67 1.50 0.00
N MET A 202 -3.91 1.90 -0.29
CA MET A 202 -5.09 1.06 -0.20
C MET A 202 -5.78 0.92 -1.55
N PHE A 203 -5.72 1.95 -2.39
CA PHE A 203 -6.38 2.01 -3.68
C PHE A 203 -5.86 0.97 -4.68
N GLU A 204 -4.65 0.48 -4.50
CA GLU A 204 -4.03 -0.61 -5.27
C GLU A 204 -4.82 -1.93 -5.19
N HIS A 205 -5.52 -2.13 -4.09
CA HIS A 205 -6.36 -3.32 -3.86
C HIS A 205 -7.77 -3.15 -4.42
N MET A 206 -8.11 -1.96 -4.91
CA MET A 206 -9.45 -1.63 -5.39
C MET A 206 -9.62 -1.95 -6.88
N LYS A 207 -10.86 -2.24 -7.27
CA LYS A 207 -11.22 -2.65 -8.64
C LYS A 207 -12.18 -1.69 -9.34
N ASN A 208 -13.06 -1.00 -8.62
CA ASN A 208 -13.94 0.01 -9.18
C ASN A 208 -13.72 1.36 -8.50
N TYR A 209 -12.88 2.18 -9.11
CA TYR A 209 -12.58 3.51 -8.60
C TYR A 209 -13.78 4.47 -8.67
N LYS A 210 -14.71 4.27 -9.65
CA LYS A 210 -15.91 5.10 -9.73
C LYS A 210 -16.80 4.93 -8.49
N LEU A 211 -17.08 3.69 -8.10
CA LEU A 211 -17.88 3.39 -6.91
C LEU A 211 -17.17 3.84 -5.63
N LEU A 212 -15.86 3.62 -5.54
CA LEU A 212 -15.07 4.05 -4.38
C LEU A 212 -15.04 5.58 -4.24
N MET A 213 -14.80 6.32 -5.32
CA MET A 213 -14.80 7.78 -5.32
C MET A 213 -16.16 8.36 -4.96
N ALA A 214 -17.27 7.76 -5.46
CA ALA A 214 -18.64 8.13 -5.08
C ALA A 214 -18.88 7.94 -3.58
N LYS A 215 -18.44 6.79 -3.03
CA LYS A 215 -18.55 6.47 -1.60
C LYS A 215 -17.76 7.48 -0.75
N VAL A 216 -16.50 7.75 -1.11
CA VAL A 216 -15.67 8.76 -0.44
C VAL A 216 -16.32 10.15 -0.50
N ALA A 217 -16.86 10.54 -1.66
CA ALA A 217 -17.57 11.81 -1.82
C ALA A 217 -18.78 11.92 -0.87
N SER A 218 -19.53 10.82 -0.67
CA SER A 218 -20.67 10.80 0.27
C SER A 218 -20.26 10.98 1.73
N TRP A 219 -19.05 10.57 2.10
CA TRP A 219 -18.49 10.68 3.44
C TRP A 219 -17.84 12.04 3.73
N LEU A 220 -17.45 12.77 2.69
CA LEU A 220 -16.96 14.15 2.85
C LEU A 220 -18.08 15.10 3.28
N ARG A 221 -17.77 16.00 4.17
CA ARG A 221 -18.72 17.02 4.66
C ARG A 221 -19.21 17.90 3.51
N ALA A 222 -20.52 18.02 3.39
CA ALA A 222 -21.18 18.91 2.44
C ALA A 222 -21.55 20.21 3.17
N ASP A 223 -20.59 21.11 3.32
CA ASP A 223 -20.79 22.38 4.02
C ASP A 223 -21.01 23.59 3.08
N GLY A 224 -21.02 23.34 1.77
CA GLY A 224 -21.15 24.39 0.76
C GLY A 224 -19.89 25.26 0.57
N THR A 225 -18.87 25.11 1.45
CA THR A 225 -17.62 25.90 1.36
C THR A 225 -16.59 25.27 0.42
N GLY A 226 -16.74 23.96 0.13
CA GLY A 226 -15.77 23.19 -0.66
C GLY A 226 -14.43 22.96 0.06
N GLU A 227 -14.40 23.12 1.38
CA GLU A 227 -13.20 22.94 2.20
C GLU A 227 -12.89 21.48 2.52
N SER A 228 -13.85 20.55 2.32
CA SER A 228 -13.64 19.13 2.57
C SER A 228 -12.80 18.50 1.47
N LEU A 229 -11.70 17.84 1.86
CA LEU A 229 -10.71 17.34 0.94
C LEU A 229 -10.46 15.84 1.11
N PHE A 230 -10.19 15.19 -0.02
CA PHE A 230 -9.75 13.81 -0.10
C PHE A 230 -8.33 13.74 -0.65
N PHE A 231 -7.43 13.12 0.10
CA PHE A 231 -6.05 12.91 -0.29
C PHE A 231 -5.77 11.43 -0.53
N VAL A 232 -5.09 11.12 -1.63
CA VAL A 232 -4.66 9.75 -1.98
C VAL A 232 -3.16 9.70 -2.17
N HIS A 233 -2.53 8.69 -1.59
CA HIS A 233 -1.18 8.24 -1.89
C HIS A 233 -1.29 6.81 -2.46
N ILE A 234 -0.79 6.59 -3.67
CA ILE A 234 -0.85 5.31 -4.37
C ILE A 234 0.41 5.12 -5.20
N PHE A 235 0.98 3.92 -5.21
CA PHE A 235 2.04 3.64 -6.17
C PHE A 235 1.48 3.60 -7.60
N CYS A 236 2.30 3.86 -8.60
CA CYS A 236 1.83 3.91 -9.98
C CYS A 236 2.95 3.63 -10.99
N HIS A 237 2.57 3.11 -12.15
CA HIS A 237 3.38 3.20 -13.36
C HIS A 237 3.18 4.57 -14.02
N LYS A 238 4.21 5.09 -14.66
CA LYS A 238 4.19 6.44 -15.26
C LYS A 238 3.07 6.68 -16.27
N THR A 239 2.64 5.64 -17.03
CA THR A 239 1.68 5.82 -18.15
C THR A 239 0.61 4.74 -18.28
N THR A 240 0.93 3.48 -17.95
CA THR A 240 0.10 2.31 -18.31
C THR A 240 -0.43 1.61 -17.07
N PRO A 241 -1.76 1.52 -16.88
CA PRO A 241 -2.34 0.71 -15.81
C PRO A 241 -2.37 -0.76 -16.21
N TYR A 242 -2.26 -1.67 -15.23
CA TYR A 242 -2.44 -3.10 -15.40
C TYR A 242 -2.84 -3.78 -14.10
N HIS A 243 -3.44 -4.97 -14.17
CA HIS A 243 -3.70 -5.80 -13.01
C HIS A 243 -2.53 -6.78 -12.78
N PHE A 244 -2.29 -7.14 -11.52
CA PHE A 244 -1.47 -8.28 -11.18
C PHE A 244 -2.34 -9.53 -11.26
N GLU A 245 -2.17 -10.32 -12.33
CA GLU A 245 -2.96 -11.52 -12.57
C GLU A 245 -2.37 -12.75 -11.89
N GLU A 246 -3.18 -13.78 -11.68
CA GLU A 246 -2.71 -15.03 -11.04
C GLU A 246 -1.58 -15.73 -11.83
N GLY A 247 -1.48 -15.47 -13.14
CA GLY A 247 -0.40 -15.96 -14.01
C GLY A 247 0.91 -15.19 -13.96
N ASP A 248 0.97 -14.05 -13.26
CA ASP A 248 2.11 -13.13 -13.25
C ASP A 248 3.33 -13.60 -12.43
N GLY A 249 3.31 -14.87 -11.99
CA GLY A 249 4.41 -15.49 -11.29
C GLY A 249 4.35 -15.34 -9.76
N TRP A 250 5.44 -15.78 -9.13
CA TRP A 250 5.53 -15.96 -7.69
C TRP A 250 5.18 -14.70 -6.85
N MET A 251 5.62 -13.51 -7.28
CA MET A 251 5.34 -12.26 -6.57
C MET A 251 3.86 -11.91 -6.53
N ALA A 252 3.18 -12.00 -7.68
CA ALA A 252 1.76 -11.73 -7.75
C ALA A 252 0.96 -12.74 -6.92
N GLN A 253 1.31 -14.02 -7.02
CA GLN A 253 0.64 -15.08 -6.27
C GLN A 253 0.85 -14.98 -4.75
N THR A 254 2.04 -14.56 -4.31
CA THR A 254 2.41 -14.58 -2.89
C THR A 254 2.03 -13.28 -2.17
N PHE A 255 2.14 -12.12 -2.82
CA PHE A 255 2.01 -10.81 -2.15
C PHE A 255 1.02 -9.85 -2.80
N PHE A 256 0.65 -10.03 -4.07
CA PHE A 256 -0.17 -9.05 -4.78
C PHE A 256 -1.28 -9.68 -5.61
N SER A 257 -1.87 -10.80 -5.14
CA SER A 257 -2.99 -11.45 -5.84
C SER A 257 -4.14 -10.46 -6.03
N GLY A 258 -4.49 -10.24 -7.30
CA GLY A 258 -5.58 -9.36 -7.65
C GLY A 258 -5.32 -7.87 -7.40
N GLY A 259 -4.08 -7.43 -7.14
CA GLY A 259 -3.74 -6.01 -7.05
C GLY A 259 -3.81 -5.29 -8.40
N THR A 260 -3.73 -3.98 -8.34
CA THR A 260 -3.72 -3.10 -9.52
C THR A 260 -2.49 -2.21 -9.48
N MET A 261 -1.77 -2.12 -10.59
CA MET A 261 -0.81 -1.06 -10.85
C MET A 261 -1.52 0.04 -11.64
N PRO A 262 -1.89 1.17 -11.04
CA PRO A 262 -2.50 2.27 -11.78
C PRO A 262 -1.46 2.99 -12.63
N SER A 263 -1.92 3.66 -13.69
CA SER A 263 -1.11 4.74 -14.29
C SER A 263 -1.19 6.00 -13.40
N HIS A 264 -0.17 6.86 -13.49
CA HIS A 264 -0.15 8.11 -12.72
C HIS A 264 -1.37 9.00 -12.95
N ASP A 265 -1.99 8.96 -14.11
CA ASP A 265 -3.18 9.75 -14.44
C ASP A 265 -4.51 9.00 -14.19
N LEU A 266 -4.48 7.74 -13.74
CA LEU A 266 -5.67 6.90 -13.65
C LEU A 266 -6.82 7.52 -12.85
N LEU A 267 -6.54 8.04 -11.67
CA LEU A 267 -7.59 8.60 -10.80
C LEU A 267 -8.27 9.84 -11.39
N LEU A 268 -7.63 10.51 -12.36
CA LEU A 268 -8.20 11.67 -13.04
C LEU A 268 -9.37 11.32 -13.97
N TYR A 269 -9.53 10.06 -14.32
CA TYR A 269 -10.65 9.57 -15.14
C TYR A 269 -11.92 9.27 -14.32
N PHE A 270 -11.87 9.37 -12.99
CA PHE A 270 -12.97 9.04 -12.07
C PHE A 270 -13.42 10.26 -11.26
N GLN A 271 -13.78 11.34 -11.96
CA GLN A 271 -14.19 12.59 -11.37
C GLN A 271 -15.71 12.83 -11.45
N ASP A 272 -16.53 11.78 -11.32
CA ASP A 272 -17.99 11.92 -11.36
C ASP A 272 -18.49 12.73 -10.14
N ASP A 273 -18.02 12.43 -8.93
CA ASP A 273 -18.48 13.01 -7.65
C ASP A 273 -17.43 13.91 -6.98
N LEU A 274 -16.19 13.80 -7.40
CA LEU A 274 -15.04 14.56 -6.89
C LEU A 274 -14.42 15.40 -8.01
N THR A 275 -13.79 16.50 -7.64
CA THR A 275 -12.99 17.35 -8.55
C THR A 275 -11.54 17.25 -8.14
N HIS A 276 -10.66 16.92 -9.07
CA HIS A 276 -9.22 16.97 -8.88
C HIS A 276 -8.75 18.42 -8.70
N ILE A 277 -7.94 18.65 -7.65
CA ILE A 277 -7.33 19.94 -7.34
C ILE A 277 -5.86 19.95 -7.76
N ARG A 278 -5.11 18.93 -7.35
CA ARG A 278 -3.67 18.86 -7.56
C ARG A 278 -3.16 17.43 -7.47
N SER A 279 -2.12 17.12 -8.22
CA SER A 279 -1.32 15.89 -8.09
C SER A 279 0.16 16.20 -7.93
N TRP A 280 0.88 15.24 -7.36
CA TRP A 280 2.33 15.23 -7.23
C TRP A 280 2.83 13.84 -7.61
N TYR A 281 4.02 13.77 -8.15
CA TYR A 281 4.72 12.53 -8.44
C TYR A 281 6.00 12.45 -7.62
N LEU A 282 6.20 11.32 -6.98
CA LEU A 282 7.42 10.99 -6.27
C LEU A 282 8.14 9.87 -7.02
N SER A 283 9.45 10.06 -7.23
CA SER A 283 10.29 9.06 -7.88
C SER A 283 10.25 7.72 -7.14
N GLY A 284 10.33 6.64 -7.89
CA GLY A 284 10.47 5.28 -7.34
C GLY A 284 11.66 5.11 -6.40
N LYS A 285 12.68 5.97 -6.49
CA LYS A 285 13.83 5.95 -5.58
C LYS A 285 13.42 5.98 -4.11
N HIS A 286 12.37 6.72 -3.77
CA HIS A 286 11.86 6.78 -2.39
C HIS A 286 11.37 5.42 -1.91
N TYR A 287 10.60 4.71 -2.74
CA TYR A 287 10.11 3.39 -2.39
C TYR A 287 11.21 2.32 -2.42
N ALA A 288 12.13 2.45 -3.38
CA ALA A 288 13.31 1.57 -3.44
C ALA A 288 14.12 1.67 -2.14
N GLN A 289 14.41 2.90 -1.68
CA GLN A 289 15.13 3.11 -0.42
C GLN A 289 14.34 2.63 0.80
N THR A 290 13.03 2.89 0.85
CA THR A 290 12.16 2.37 1.91
C THR A 290 12.28 0.85 2.03
N SER A 291 12.19 0.15 0.90
CA SER A 291 12.26 -1.31 0.87
C SER A 291 13.64 -1.86 1.23
N GLU A 292 14.72 -1.17 0.83
CA GLU A 292 16.08 -1.50 1.26
C GLU A 292 16.27 -1.32 2.78
N ASP A 293 15.63 -0.32 3.38
CA ASP A 293 15.68 -0.11 4.83
C ASP A 293 14.90 -1.18 5.58
N TRP A 294 13.72 -1.59 5.10
CA TRP A 294 12.98 -2.72 5.65
C TRP A 294 13.79 -4.03 5.54
N LEU A 295 14.41 -4.27 4.39
CA LEU A 295 15.28 -5.43 4.17
C LEU A 295 16.46 -5.44 5.15
N ARG A 296 17.14 -4.31 5.32
CA ARG A 296 18.26 -4.17 6.29
C ARG A 296 17.82 -4.43 7.73
N LYS A 297 16.62 -3.95 8.11
CA LYS A 297 16.07 -4.22 9.45
C LYS A 297 15.70 -5.68 9.62
N GLN A 298 15.08 -6.31 8.62
CA GLN A 298 14.79 -7.74 8.64
C GLN A 298 16.07 -8.57 8.79
N ASP A 299 17.10 -8.29 8.00
CA ASP A 299 18.39 -8.99 8.06
C ASP A 299 19.09 -8.78 9.39
N LYS A 300 19.05 -7.55 9.95
CA LYS A 300 19.59 -7.23 11.28
C LYS A 300 18.92 -8.03 12.39
N HIS A 301 17.63 -8.27 12.28
CA HIS A 301 16.81 -8.98 13.26
C HIS A 301 16.50 -10.44 12.85
N ALA A 302 17.23 -10.99 11.87
CA ALA A 302 16.90 -12.27 11.22
C ALA A 302 16.67 -13.42 12.20
N LYS A 303 17.54 -13.59 13.21
CA LYS A 303 17.41 -14.67 14.20
C LYS A 303 16.11 -14.57 15.01
N ALA A 304 15.76 -13.37 15.45
CA ALA A 304 14.52 -13.14 16.22
C ALA A 304 13.28 -13.25 15.35
N GLY A 305 13.32 -12.65 14.13
CA GLY A 305 12.21 -12.70 13.18
C GLY A 305 11.89 -14.11 12.70
N LEU A 306 12.92 -14.91 12.41
CA LEU A 306 12.75 -16.30 12.04
C LEU A 306 12.09 -17.12 13.17
N ALA A 307 12.62 -16.99 14.39
CA ALA A 307 12.05 -17.68 15.56
C ALA A 307 10.62 -17.25 15.86
N GLU A 308 10.29 -15.98 15.61
CA GLU A 308 8.93 -15.44 15.77
C GLU A 308 7.95 -16.08 14.78
N LEU A 309 8.31 -16.09 13.48
CA LEU A 309 7.46 -16.69 12.45
C LEU A 309 7.32 -18.20 12.57
N GLU A 310 8.39 -18.92 13.01
CA GLU A 310 8.30 -20.35 13.32
C GLU A 310 7.30 -20.60 14.48
N ARG A 311 7.29 -19.74 15.52
CA ARG A 311 6.32 -19.84 16.62
C ARG A 311 4.90 -19.51 16.17
N ASP A 312 4.72 -18.46 15.37
CA ASP A 312 3.42 -18.07 14.83
C ASP A 312 2.81 -19.17 13.96
N ALA A 313 3.60 -19.81 13.10
CA ALA A 313 3.18 -20.96 12.30
C ALA A 313 2.69 -22.12 13.19
N VAL A 314 3.46 -22.49 14.20
CA VAL A 314 3.08 -23.57 15.14
C VAL A 314 1.81 -23.19 15.93
N ALA A 315 1.67 -21.94 16.37
CA ALA A 315 0.48 -21.47 17.06
C ALA A 315 -0.79 -21.55 16.19
N LYS A 316 -0.63 -21.43 14.87
CA LYS A 316 -1.69 -21.60 13.86
C LYS A 316 -1.91 -23.07 13.44
N GLY A 317 -1.22 -24.03 14.06
CA GLY A 317 -1.32 -25.44 13.73
C GLY A 317 -0.58 -25.87 12.46
N LEU A 318 0.32 -25.00 11.95
CA LEU A 318 1.14 -25.28 10.78
C LEU A 318 2.52 -25.85 11.17
N ASP A 319 3.24 -26.42 10.20
CA ASP A 319 4.64 -26.80 10.39
C ASP A 319 5.50 -25.53 10.54
N LYS A 320 6.54 -25.62 11.38
CA LYS A 320 7.47 -24.51 11.58
C LYS A 320 8.24 -24.13 10.30
N GLU A 321 8.35 -25.05 9.33
CA GLU A 321 8.91 -24.74 8.00
C GLU A 321 8.07 -23.69 7.27
N GLU A 322 6.77 -23.57 7.51
CA GLU A 322 5.94 -22.52 6.91
C GLU A 322 6.33 -21.13 7.46
N GLY A 323 6.69 -21.03 8.75
CA GLY A 323 7.23 -19.80 9.32
C GLY A 323 8.57 -19.41 8.71
N ARG A 324 9.42 -20.40 8.44
CA ARG A 324 10.71 -20.18 7.74
C ARG A 324 10.51 -19.70 6.31
N LYS A 325 9.59 -20.34 5.57
CA LYS A 325 9.22 -19.89 4.22
C LYS A 325 8.70 -18.46 4.24
N ALA A 326 7.79 -18.11 5.16
CA ALA A 326 7.28 -16.76 5.31
C ALA A 326 8.41 -15.74 5.51
N PHE A 327 9.38 -16.03 6.37
CA PHE A 327 10.54 -15.15 6.60
C PHE A 327 11.31 -14.85 5.31
N TYR A 328 11.66 -15.89 4.54
CA TYR A 328 12.43 -15.71 3.31
C TYR A 328 11.60 -15.09 2.18
N ARG A 329 10.30 -15.37 2.13
CA ARG A 329 9.38 -14.73 1.19
C ARG A 329 9.26 -13.23 1.42
N PHE A 330 9.12 -12.78 2.68
CA PHE A 330 9.16 -11.36 3.02
C PHE A 330 10.49 -10.70 2.65
N ARG A 331 11.59 -11.39 2.87
CA ARG A 331 12.91 -10.91 2.49
C ARG A 331 13.02 -10.70 0.96
N VAL A 332 12.58 -11.68 0.18
CA VAL A 332 12.55 -11.58 -1.29
C VAL A 332 11.56 -10.51 -1.75
N PHE A 333 10.44 -10.34 -1.06
CA PHE A 333 9.47 -9.30 -1.34
C PHE A 333 10.11 -7.91 -1.22
N TYR A 334 10.75 -7.59 -0.09
CA TYR A 334 11.41 -6.28 0.08
C TYR A 334 12.50 -6.04 -0.97
N LEU A 335 13.29 -7.07 -1.25
CA LEU A 335 14.30 -7.02 -2.30
C LEU A 335 13.68 -6.74 -3.68
N ALA A 336 12.59 -7.41 -4.00
CA ALA A 336 11.90 -7.28 -5.28
C ALA A 336 11.26 -5.91 -5.45
N VAL A 337 10.62 -5.38 -4.41
CA VAL A 337 10.05 -4.03 -4.41
C VAL A 337 11.15 -2.98 -4.56
N ALA A 338 12.29 -3.16 -3.88
CA ALA A 338 13.44 -2.27 -4.03
C ALA A 338 13.95 -2.21 -5.48
N GLU A 339 14.17 -3.36 -6.12
CA GLU A 339 14.65 -3.43 -7.51
C GLU A 339 13.61 -2.95 -8.52
N PHE A 340 12.33 -3.21 -8.26
CA PHE A 340 11.21 -2.77 -9.09
C PHE A 340 11.15 -1.25 -9.17
N PHE A 341 11.09 -0.59 -8.01
CA PHE A 341 11.01 0.87 -7.97
C PHE A 341 12.32 1.58 -8.29
N ALA A 342 13.48 0.91 -8.17
CA ALA A 342 14.77 1.46 -8.58
C ALA A 342 15.00 1.41 -10.10
N LEU A 343 14.19 0.65 -10.85
CA LEU A 343 14.43 0.45 -12.28
C LEU A 343 14.48 1.78 -13.04
N HIS A 344 15.43 1.90 -13.99
CA HIS A 344 15.69 3.11 -14.77
C HIS A 344 15.79 4.37 -13.88
N ASP A 345 16.53 4.24 -12.78
CA ASP A 345 16.75 5.33 -11.83
C ASP A 345 15.47 5.86 -11.16
N GLY A 346 14.49 4.95 -10.94
CA GLY A 346 13.20 5.27 -10.31
C GLY A 346 12.21 6.03 -11.20
N GLN A 347 12.34 5.91 -12.53
CA GLN A 347 11.52 6.67 -13.47
C GLN A 347 10.42 5.85 -14.15
N GLU A 348 10.35 4.53 -13.91
CA GLU A 348 9.30 3.69 -14.49
C GLU A 348 8.07 3.60 -13.57
N TRP A 349 8.31 3.28 -12.33
CA TRP A 349 7.31 3.22 -11.29
C TRP A 349 7.64 4.23 -10.19
N GLY A 350 6.65 4.82 -9.63
CA GLY A 350 6.77 5.80 -8.56
C GLY A 350 5.52 5.85 -7.70
N VAL A 351 5.32 6.97 -7.04
CA VAL A 351 4.15 7.20 -6.19
C VAL A 351 3.44 8.48 -6.62
N GLY A 352 2.14 8.37 -6.85
CA GLY A 352 1.24 9.49 -7.09
C GLY A 352 0.58 9.97 -5.80
N HIS A 353 0.59 11.28 -5.57
CA HIS A 353 -0.26 11.93 -4.59
C HIS A 353 -1.32 12.74 -5.30
N TYR A 354 -2.55 12.70 -4.80
CA TYR A 354 -3.68 13.41 -5.40
C TYR A 354 -4.51 14.09 -4.32
N LEU A 355 -4.98 15.27 -4.62
CA LEU A 355 -5.90 16.02 -3.80
C LEU A 355 -7.18 16.28 -4.59
N PHE A 356 -8.29 15.88 -4.02
CA PHE A 356 -9.62 16.08 -4.56
C PHE A 356 -10.48 16.88 -3.57
N LYS A 357 -11.52 17.53 -4.10
CA LYS A 357 -12.62 18.09 -3.32
C LYS A 357 -13.95 17.48 -3.78
N ARG A 358 -14.94 17.46 -2.89
CA ARG A 358 -16.30 17.10 -3.24
C ARG A 358 -16.86 18.08 -4.27
N LYS A 359 -17.59 17.59 -5.27
CA LYS A 359 -18.42 18.44 -6.12
C LYS A 359 -19.58 19.01 -5.32
N ALA A 360 -19.96 20.23 -5.65
CA ALA A 360 -21.12 20.93 -5.05
C ALA A 360 -22.41 20.22 -5.39
#